data_fd1d63f011a826fed2b7ed6c7c64216a
#
_entry.id   fd1d63f011a826fed2b7ed6c7c64216a
#
_cell.length_a   1.000
_cell.length_b   1.000
_cell.length_c   1.000
_cell.angle_alpha   90.00
_cell.angle_beta   90.00
_cell.angle_gamma   90.00
#
_symmetry.space_group_name_H-M   'P 1'
#
loop_
_entity.id
_entity.type
_entity.pdbx_description
1 polymer ?
#
loop_
_entity_poly.entity_id
_entity_poly.type
_entity_poly.pdbx_seq_one_letter_code
_entity_poly.pdbx_strand_id
1 'polypeptide(L)'
;MIVARLLIECGADVRYVGSACPSTPWNQADAQWLEAHGAQVQFRASLEQDLAAVEAYQPQLAIGTTPVVQRAKQMAIPSLYFTNLISARPLMGVAGVGSLVQVVQSAIGNQGRFAAMREFFDQVGDGDNAGVWDTLPKARPEFRAEVRRQAEKAAKKRKAEEMGP
;
A
#
# COMPACT_ATOMS: atom_id res chain seq x y z
N MET A 1 -16.78 4.25 -0.80
CA MET A 1 -17.50 4.65 0.43
C MET A 1 -18.03 3.45 1.22
N ILE A 2 -18.71 2.49 0.61
CA ILE A 2 -19.32 1.35 1.35
C ILE A 2 -18.32 0.55 2.20
N VAL A 3 -17.13 0.26 1.69
CA VAL A 3 -16.09 -0.46 2.46
C VAL A 3 -15.64 0.35 3.67
N ALA A 4 -15.44 1.66 3.51
CA ALA A 4 -15.06 2.55 4.60
C ALA A 4 -16.14 2.58 5.69
N ARG A 5 -17.41 2.66 5.30
CA ARG A 5 -18.53 2.60 6.22
C ARG A 5 -18.57 1.29 7.00
N LEU A 6 -18.48 0.15 6.32
CA LEU A 6 -18.43 -1.16 6.97
C LEU A 6 -17.27 -1.29 7.95
N LEU A 7 -16.10 -0.74 7.63
CA LEU A 7 -14.94 -0.73 8.52
C LEU A 7 -15.21 0.10 9.77
N ILE A 8 -15.79 1.28 9.63
CA ILE A 8 -16.18 2.13 10.78
C ILE A 8 -17.23 1.41 11.66
N GLU A 9 -18.25 0.81 11.06
CA GLU A 9 -19.26 0.03 11.78
C GLU A 9 -18.64 -1.18 12.53
N CYS A 10 -17.49 -1.70 12.04
CA CYS A 10 -16.70 -2.72 12.74
C CYS A 10 -15.69 -2.17 13.76
N GLY A 11 -15.70 -0.87 14.03
CA GLY A 11 -14.84 -0.24 15.03
C GLY A 11 -13.49 0.25 14.51
N ALA A 12 -13.26 0.28 13.21
CA ALA A 12 -12.05 0.87 12.64
C ALA A 12 -12.11 2.41 12.62
N ASP A 13 -11.01 3.06 12.91
CA ASP A 13 -10.84 4.50 12.73
C ASP A 13 -10.38 4.79 11.28
N VAL A 14 -11.32 5.17 10.42
CA VAL A 14 -11.03 5.49 9.02
C VAL A 14 -10.71 6.97 8.89
N ARG A 15 -9.47 7.30 8.51
CA ARG A 15 -8.98 8.69 8.46
C ARG A 15 -9.19 9.36 7.11
N TYR A 16 -9.15 8.61 6.02
CA TYR A 16 -9.22 9.14 4.66
C TYR A 16 -9.99 8.21 3.72
N VAL A 17 -10.81 8.80 2.87
CA VAL A 17 -11.56 8.10 1.82
C VAL A 17 -11.44 8.85 0.50
N GLY A 18 -10.57 8.39 -0.39
CA GLY A 18 -10.46 8.88 -1.75
C GLY A 18 -11.51 8.24 -2.66
N SER A 19 -12.15 9.03 -3.51
CA SER A 19 -13.09 8.59 -4.52
C SER A 19 -12.77 9.23 -5.87
N ALA A 20 -12.59 8.43 -6.91
CA ALA A 20 -12.44 8.94 -8.29
C ALA A 20 -13.74 9.57 -8.83
N CYS A 21 -14.90 9.26 -8.23
CA CYS A 21 -16.18 9.79 -8.64
C CYS A 21 -16.36 11.24 -8.18
N PRO A 22 -17.12 12.06 -8.92
CA PRO A 22 -17.53 13.39 -8.46
C PRO A 22 -18.54 13.28 -7.31
N SER A 23 -18.69 14.36 -6.55
CA SER A 23 -19.81 14.50 -5.63
C SER A 23 -21.12 14.55 -6.40
N THR A 24 -22.09 13.77 -5.95
CA THR A 24 -23.44 13.68 -6.53
C THR A 24 -24.46 13.62 -5.40
N PRO A 25 -25.74 13.94 -5.63
CA PRO A 25 -26.78 13.81 -4.63
C PRO A 25 -26.88 12.41 -4.01
N TRP A 26 -26.49 11.38 -4.77
CA TRP A 26 -26.57 9.98 -4.37
C TRP A 26 -25.45 9.55 -3.38
N ASN A 27 -24.29 10.19 -3.44
CA ASN A 27 -23.14 9.84 -2.60
C ASN A 27 -22.84 10.86 -1.50
N GLN A 28 -23.55 11.99 -1.49
CA GLN A 28 -23.38 13.03 -0.46
C GLN A 28 -23.77 12.56 0.94
N ALA A 29 -24.87 11.81 1.05
CA ALA A 29 -25.30 11.28 2.35
C ALA A 29 -24.26 10.34 2.96
N ASP A 30 -23.65 9.48 2.13
CA ASP A 30 -22.56 8.60 2.60
C ASP A 30 -21.32 9.39 2.97
N ALA A 31 -20.96 10.43 2.21
CA ALA A 31 -19.82 11.28 2.52
C ALA A 31 -20.03 12.01 3.85
N GLN A 32 -21.19 12.65 4.05
CA GLN A 32 -21.53 13.33 5.29
C GLN A 32 -21.49 12.37 6.50
N TRP A 33 -21.98 11.15 6.31
CA TRP A 33 -21.91 10.14 7.36
C TRP A 33 -20.46 9.79 7.70
N LEU A 34 -19.59 9.58 6.70
CA LEU A 34 -18.17 9.29 6.89
C LEU A 34 -17.44 10.44 7.58
N GLU A 35 -17.72 11.68 7.17
CA GLU A 35 -17.14 12.89 7.76
C GLU A 35 -17.58 13.08 9.21
N ALA A 36 -18.85 12.79 9.52
CA ALA A 36 -19.37 12.81 10.88
C ALA A 36 -18.67 11.76 11.80
N HIS A 37 -18.08 10.72 11.21
CA HIS A 37 -17.28 9.70 11.91
C HIS A 37 -15.76 9.96 11.83
N GLY A 38 -15.35 11.16 11.44
CA GLY A 38 -13.96 11.60 11.48
C GLY A 38 -13.13 11.30 10.22
N ALA A 39 -13.73 10.74 9.18
CA ALA A 39 -13.03 10.50 7.93
C ALA A 39 -12.96 11.77 7.07
N GLN A 40 -11.80 12.06 6.47
CA GLN A 40 -11.71 13.06 5.41
C GLN A 40 -12.15 12.41 4.08
N VAL A 41 -13.22 12.92 3.47
CA VAL A 41 -13.71 12.44 2.17
C VAL A 41 -13.24 13.35 1.05
N GLN A 42 -12.54 12.78 0.06
CA GLN A 42 -12.04 13.50 -1.11
C GLN A 42 -12.71 12.97 -2.37
N PHE A 43 -13.58 13.76 -2.99
CA PHE A 43 -14.13 13.48 -4.31
C PHE A 43 -13.14 13.87 -5.42
N ARG A 44 -13.17 13.14 -6.54
CA ARG A 44 -12.21 13.30 -7.64
C ARG A 44 -10.76 13.29 -7.13
N ALA A 45 -10.50 12.43 -6.15
CA ALA A 45 -9.15 12.27 -5.61
C ALA A 45 -8.18 11.91 -6.73
N SER A 46 -7.08 12.66 -6.81
CA SER A 46 -5.98 12.29 -7.68
C SER A 46 -5.11 11.23 -7.01
N LEU A 47 -4.31 10.54 -7.80
CA LEU A 47 -3.36 9.56 -7.27
C LEU A 47 -2.40 10.20 -6.26
N GLU A 48 -1.93 11.41 -6.54
CA GLU A 48 -1.02 12.15 -5.67
C GLU A 48 -1.66 12.45 -4.31
N GLN A 49 -2.96 12.78 -4.29
CA GLN A 49 -3.69 12.99 -3.04
C GLN A 49 -3.83 11.70 -2.24
N ASP A 50 -4.13 10.58 -2.90
CA ASP A 50 -4.21 9.28 -2.25
C ASP A 50 -2.86 8.84 -1.67
N LEU A 51 -1.75 9.06 -2.41
CA LEU A 51 -0.41 8.76 -1.93
C LEU A 51 0.01 9.66 -0.77
N ALA A 52 -0.28 10.96 -0.86
CA ALA A 52 -0.02 11.92 0.21
C ALA A 52 -0.80 11.57 1.49
N ALA A 53 -2.03 11.07 1.36
CA ALA A 53 -2.81 10.62 2.52
C ALA A 53 -2.15 9.41 3.22
N VAL A 54 -1.60 8.44 2.47
CA VAL A 54 -0.86 7.31 3.07
C VAL A 54 0.36 7.81 3.85
N GLU A 55 1.07 8.79 3.31
CA GLU A 55 2.26 9.37 3.95
C GLU A 55 1.91 10.17 5.20
N ALA A 56 0.87 11.00 5.11
CA ALA A 56 0.46 11.87 6.20
C ALA A 56 -0.14 11.12 7.39
N TYR A 57 -1.00 10.14 7.12
CA TYR A 57 -1.71 9.41 8.17
C TYR A 57 -0.96 8.18 8.68
N GLN A 58 -0.03 7.61 7.91
CA GLN A 58 0.70 6.37 8.23
C GLN A 58 -0.21 5.30 8.87
N PRO A 59 -1.29 4.88 8.16
CA PRO A 59 -2.33 4.06 8.75
C PRO A 59 -1.83 2.66 9.10
N GLN A 60 -2.51 1.97 10.01
CA GLN A 60 -2.25 0.55 10.29
C GLN A 60 -2.62 -0.36 9.12
N LEU A 61 -3.51 0.10 8.23
CA LEU A 61 -3.92 -0.60 7.01
C LEU A 61 -4.26 0.40 5.92
N ALA A 62 -3.72 0.21 4.73
CA ALA A 62 -4.12 0.93 3.53
C ALA A 62 -4.91 0.01 2.59
N ILE A 63 -6.05 0.49 2.09
CA ILE A 63 -6.86 -0.22 1.09
C ILE A 63 -6.95 0.67 -0.14
N GLY A 64 -6.46 0.21 -1.28
CA GLY A 64 -6.46 1.07 -2.45
C GLY A 64 -6.11 0.35 -3.76
N THR A 65 -5.80 1.17 -4.76
CA THR A 65 -5.32 0.71 -6.07
C THR A 65 -3.85 0.26 -6.01
N THR A 66 -3.34 -0.30 -7.09
CA THR A 66 -1.96 -0.80 -7.16
C THR A 66 -0.91 0.22 -6.70
N PRO A 67 -0.92 1.49 -7.13
CA PRO A 67 0.09 2.45 -6.67
C PRO A 67 0.02 2.73 -5.16
N VAL A 68 -1.21 2.84 -4.61
CA VAL A 68 -1.42 3.05 -3.17
C VAL A 68 -0.87 1.87 -2.37
N VAL A 69 -1.16 0.64 -2.80
CA VAL A 69 -0.66 -0.57 -2.16
C VAL A 69 0.86 -0.67 -2.25
N GLN A 70 1.46 -0.30 -3.40
CA GLN A 70 2.91 -0.27 -3.56
C GLN A 70 3.55 0.75 -2.61
N ARG A 71 3.00 1.96 -2.53
CA ARG A 71 3.51 2.99 -1.61
C ARG A 71 3.41 2.56 -0.15
N ALA A 72 2.26 2.02 0.25
CA ALA A 72 2.07 1.47 1.60
C ALA A 72 3.12 0.38 1.93
N LYS A 73 3.39 -0.54 0.99
CA LYS A 73 4.42 -1.58 1.17
C LYS A 73 5.83 -1.00 1.30
N GLN A 74 6.18 0.04 0.56
CA GLN A 74 7.47 0.74 0.71
C GLN A 74 7.64 1.33 2.11
N MET A 75 6.54 1.75 2.74
CA MET A 75 6.49 2.25 4.11
C MET A 75 6.30 1.13 5.15
N ALA A 76 6.34 -0.14 4.73
CA ALA A 76 6.03 -1.31 5.57
C ALA A 76 4.65 -1.22 6.25
N ILE A 77 3.66 -0.65 5.56
CA ILE A 77 2.27 -0.56 6.01
C ILE A 77 1.50 -1.75 5.40
N PRO A 78 0.74 -2.51 6.21
CA PRO A 78 -0.20 -3.51 5.73
C PRO A 78 -1.14 -2.94 4.66
N SER A 79 -1.35 -3.66 3.58
CA SER A 79 -2.15 -3.12 2.48
C SER A 79 -2.93 -4.17 1.73
N LEU A 80 -4.12 -3.80 1.28
CA LEU A 80 -5.04 -4.63 0.52
C LEU A 80 -5.42 -3.96 -0.80
N TYR A 81 -5.45 -4.75 -1.88
CA TYR A 81 -5.98 -4.29 -3.16
C TYR A 81 -7.50 -4.19 -3.08
N PHE A 82 -8.02 -3.02 -3.36
CA PHE A 82 -9.46 -2.76 -3.34
C PHE A 82 -10.23 -3.69 -4.28
N THR A 83 -9.75 -3.88 -5.50
CA THR A 83 -10.40 -4.76 -6.48
C THR A 83 -10.46 -6.21 -6.02
N ASN A 84 -9.39 -6.72 -5.42
CA ASN A 84 -9.37 -8.09 -4.90
C ASN A 84 -10.30 -8.25 -3.69
N LEU A 85 -10.40 -7.21 -2.87
CA LEU A 85 -11.27 -7.21 -1.71
C LEU A 85 -12.74 -7.33 -2.11
N ILE A 86 -13.19 -6.58 -3.13
CA ILE A 86 -14.58 -6.57 -3.56
C ILE A 86 -14.97 -7.72 -4.50
N SER A 87 -14.01 -8.26 -5.28
CA SER A 87 -14.29 -9.31 -6.26
C SER A 87 -14.16 -10.72 -5.71
N ALA A 88 -13.30 -10.93 -4.73
CA ALA A 88 -13.05 -12.27 -4.19
C ALA A 88 -14.14 -12.74 -3.21
N ARG A 89 -14.94 -11.83 -2.65
CA ARG A 89 -15.91 -12.15 -1.59
C ARG A 89 -17.12 -11.21 -1.63
N PRO A 90 -18.32 -11.70 -1.32
CA PRO A 90 -19.46 -10.81 -1.15
C PRO A 90 -19.22 -9.93 0.08
N LEU A 91 -19.35 -8.61 -0.09
CA LEU A 91 -19.23 -7.64 1.01
C LEU A 91 -20.58 -7.29 1.65
N MET A 92 -21.68 -7.81 1.09
CA MET A 92 -23.02 -7.49 1.53
C MET A 92 -23.52 -8.49 2.58
N GLY A 93 -24.31 -7.97 3.53
CA GLY A 93 -24.92 -8.76 4.60
C GLY A 93 -23.91 -9.18 5.69
N VAL A 94 -24.41 -9.89 6.68
CA VAL A 94 -23.65 -10.34 7.87
C VAL A 94 -22.43 -11.19 7.49
N ALA A 95 -22.60 -12.09 6.53
CA ALA A 95 -21.50 -12.94 6.05
C ALA A 95 -20.41 -12.13 5.36
N GLY A 96 -20.77 -11.09 4.61
CA GLY A 96 -19.83 -10.20 3.95
C GLY A 96 -18.99 -9.39 4.95
N VAL A 97 -19.63 -8.87 5.98
CA VAL A 97 -18.94 -8.13 7.05
C VAL A 97 -17.96 -9.04 7.79
N GLY A 98 -18.37 -10.25 8.17
CA GLY A 98 -17.46 -11.21 8.81
C GLY A 98 -16.25 -11.55 7.95
N SER A 99 -16.46 -11.73 6.63
CA SER A 99 -15.38 -11.96 5.66
C SER A 99 -14.42 -10.76 5.56
N LEU A 100 -14.94 -9.54 5.55
CA LEU A 100 -14.13 -8.31 5.53
C LEU A 100 -13.27 -8.20 6.79
N VAL A 101 -13.86 -8.39 7.96
CA VAL A 101 -13.14 -8.34 9.25
C VAL A 101 -12.02 -9.37 9.29
N GLN A 102 -12.29 -10.61 8.84
CA GLN A 102 -11.28 -11.67 8.80
C GLN A 102 -10.07 -11.30 7.90
N VAL A 103 -10.31 -10.71 6.73
CA VAL A 103 -9.25 -10.28 5.82
C VAL A 103 -8.43 -9.14 6.42
N VAL A 104 -9.11 -8.17 7.01
CA VAL A 104 -8.48 -7.04 7.69
C VAL A 104 -7.62 -7.52 8.86
N GLN A 105 -8.16 -8.36 9.73
CA GLN A 105 -7.43 -8.93 10.86
C GLN A 105 -6.20 -9.74 10.41
N SER A 106 -6.35 -10.53 9.35
CA SER A 106 -5.21 -11.29 8.78
C SER A 106 -4.12 -10.37 8.22
N ALA A 107 -4.51 -9.24 7.62
CA ALA A 107 -3.55 -8.27 7.10
C ALA A 107 -2.81 -7.53 8.21
N ILE A 108 -3.50 -7.11 9.27
CA ILE A 108 -2.93 -6.36 10.38
C ILE A 108 -2.18 -7.29 11.36
N GLY A 109 -2.67 -8.52 11.53
CA GLY A 109 -2.15 -9.47 12.52
C GLY A 109 -0.73 -9.95 12.26
N ASN A 110 -0.19 -9.75 11.07
CA ASN A 110 1.17 -10.20 10.72
C ASN A 110 2.24 -9.14 11.03
N GLN A 111 2.21 -8.60 12.24
CA GLN A 111 3.10 -7.51 12.65
C GLN A 111 4.59 -7.86 12.56
N GLY A 112 4.97 -9.10 12.86
CA GLY A 112 6.36 -9.54 12.77
C GLY A 112 6.94 -9.43 11.37
N ARG A 113 6.14 -9.75 10.33
CA ARG A 113 6.54 -9.58 8.93
C ARG A 113 6.73 -8.10 8.57
N PHE A 114 5.84 -7.23 9.02
CA PHE A 114 5.95 -5.80 8.73
C PHE A 114 7.09 -5.14 9.50
N ALA A 115 7.37 -5.58 10.73
CA ALA A 115 8.56 -5.15 11.46
C ALA A 115 9.85 -5.54 10.73
N ALA A 116 9.95 -6.79 10.27
CA ALA A 116 11.08 -7.26 9.49
C ALA A 116 11.20 -6.51 8.13
N MET A 117 10.07 -6.23 7.46
CA MET A 117 10.06 -5.41 6.24
C MET A 117 10.56 -3.99 6.52
N ARG A 118 10.08 -3.35 7.59
CA ARG A 118 10.53 -2.00 7.96
C ARG A 118 12.03 -2.00 8.24
N GLU A 119 12.52 -2.97 8.96
CA GLU A 119 13.95 -3.12 9.23
C GLU A 119 14.75 -3.34 7.95
N PHE A 120 14.26 -4.19 7.02
CA PHE A 120 14.91 -4.46 5.74
C PHE A 120 14.94 -3.24 4.83
N PHE A 121 13.85 -2.46 4.78
CA PHE A 121 13.70 -1.29 3.92
C PHE A 121 14.08 0.03 4.61
N ASP A 122 14.67 -0.01 5.80
CA ASP A 122 15.17 1.18 6.46
C ASP A 122 16.14 1.93 5.54
N GLN A 123 15.90 3.23 5.36
CA GLN A 123 16.62 4.11 4.42
C GLN A 123 16.44 3.77 2.93
N VAL A 124 15.55 2.88 2.55
CA VAL A 124 15.21 2.66 1.15
C VAL A 124 14.31 3.79 0.67
N GLY A 125 14.73 4.46 -0.39
CA GLY A 125 13.96 5.56 -0.97
C GLY A 125 14.26 6.92 -0.38
N ASP A 126 15.17 7.05 0.57
CA ASP A 126 15.67 8.33 1.07
C ASP A 126 16.67 8.92 0.07
N GLY A 127 16.43 10.17 -0.32
CA GLY A 127 17.29 10.94 -1.22
C GLY A 127 16.69 11.17 -2.62
N ASP A 128 17.45 11.94 -3.45
CA ASP A 128 17.03 12.42 -4.77
C ASP A 128 16.72 11.31 -5.80
N ASN A 129 17.09 10.07 -5.48
CA ASN A 129 16.92 8.88 -6.33
C ASN A 129 15.84 7.93 -5.81
N ALA A 130 14.80 8.45 -5.18
CA ALA A 130 13.72 7.67 -4.58
C ALA A 130 12.73 7.03 -5.60
N GLY A 131 13.06 6.91 -6.89
CA GLY A 131 12.19 6.32 -7.92
C GLY A 131 12.27 4.80 -8.01
N VAL A 132 11.16 4.15 -8.29
CA VAL A 132 11.05 2.69 -8.55
C VAL A 132 11.85 2.28 -9.80
N TRP A 133 12.23 3.22 -10.65
CA TRP A 133 12.81 3.03 -11.97
C TRP A 133 14.34 3.08 -12.03
N ASP A 134 15.00 3.32 -10.88
CA ASP A 134 16.45 3.19 -10.82
C ASP A 134 16.86 1.72 -10.91
N THR A 135 17.82 1.46 -11.75
CA THR A 135 18.36 0.12 -12.03
C THR A 135 19.03 -0.57 -10.84
N LEU A 136 19.21 0.15 -9.74
CA LEU A 136 19.80 -0.39 -8.51
C LEU A 136 18.70 -0.60 -7.44
N PRO A 137 18.65 -1.80 -6.83
CA PRO A 137 17.75 -2.04 -5.72
C PRO A 137 18.03 -1.04 -4.59
N LYS A 138 17.00 -0.37 -4.12
CA LYS A 138 17.07 0.56 -2.98
C LYS A 138 17.01 -0.24 -1.69
N ALA A 139 18.04 -1.03 -1.47
CA ALA A 139 18.25 -1.80 -0.26
C ALA A 139 19.28 -1.11 0.65
N ARG A 140 19.40 -1.56 1.88
CA ARG A 140 20.43 -1.13 2.82
C ARG A 140 21.82 -1.09 2.15
N PRO A 141 22.73 -0.22 2.60
CA PRO A 141 24.07 -0.09 2.00
C PRO A 141 24.81 -1.42 1.86
N GLU A 142 24.69 -2.31 2.84
CA GLU A 142 25.33 -3.63 2.81
C GLU A 142 24.75 -4.51 1.69
N PHE A 143 23.44 -4.47 1.48
CA PHE A 143 22.76 -5.19 0.40
C PHE A 143 23.11 -4.66 -0.97
N ARG A 144 23.26 -3.33 -1.11
CA ARG A 144 23.73 -2.70 -2.36
C ARG A 144 25.16 -3.13 -2.71
N ALA A 145 26.01 -3.22 -1.70
CA ALA A 145 27.39 -3.70 -1.88
C ALA A 145 27.41 -5.16 -2.35
N GLU A 146 26.57 -6.02 -1.76
CA GLU A 146 26.45 -7.42 -2.17
C GLU A 146 25.92 -7.57 -3.61
N VAL A 147 24.87 -6.84 -3.97
CA VAL A 147 24.29 -6.86 -5.32
C VAL A 147 25.30 -6.36 -6.36
N ARG A 148 26.06 -5.28 -6.06
CA ARG A 148 27.13 -4.79 -6.94
C ARG A 148 28.21 -5.84 -7.14
N ARG A 149 28.65 -6.49 -6.07
CA ARG A 149 29.66 -7.56 -6.11
C ARG A 149 29.19 -8.75 -6.94
N GLN A 150 27.92 -9.12 -6.84
CA GLN A 150 27.32 -10.19 -7.66
C GLN A 150 27.20 -9.78 -9.12
N ALA A 151 26.78 -8.54 -9.41
CA ALA A 151 26.71 -8.01 -10.76
C ALA A 151 28.10 -7.94 -11.43
N GLU A 152 29.14 -7.49 -10.71
CA GLU A 152 30.52 -7.48 -11.21
C GLU A 152 31.07 -8.87 -11.47
N LYS A 153 30.78 -9.86 -10.61
CA LYS A 153 31.15 -11.26 -10.84
C LYS A 153 30.45 -11.82 -12.08
N ALA A 154 29.15 -11.54 -12.24
CA ALA A 154 28.40 -11.97 -13.43
C ALA A 154 28.95 -11.35 -14.74
N ALA A 155 29.27 -10.05 -14.69
CA ALA A 155 29.85 -9.35 -15.85
C ALA A 155 31.22 -9.88 -16.21
N LYS A 156 32.09 -10.18 -15.22
CA LYS A 156 33.38 -10.82 -15.45
C LYS A 156 33.26 -12.22 -16.06
N LYS A 157 32.28 -13.01 -15.60
CA LYS A 157 32.02 -14.33 -16.11
C LYS A 157 31.54 -14.28 -17.57
N ARG A 158 30.64 -13.37 -17.92
CA ARG A 158 30.21 -13.17 -19.32
C ARG A 158 31.36 -12.77 -20.25
N LYS A 159 32.18 -11.81 -19.81
CA LYS A 159 33.38 -11.43 -20.60
C LYS A 159 34.37 -12.58 -20.79
N ALA A 160 34.53 -13.42 -19.78
CA ALA A 160 35.42 -14.60 -19.92
C ALA A 160 34.84 -15.66 -20.87
N GLU A 161 33.51 -15.80 -20.91
CA GLU A 161 32.83 -16.71 -21.86
C GLU A 161 32.84 -16.17 -23.30
N GLU A 162 32.79 -14.83 -23.49
CA GLU A 162 32.92 -14.19 -24.82
C GLU A 162 34.35 -14.19 -25.38
N MET A 163 35.36 -14.33 -24.53
CA MET A 163 36.78 -14.37 -24.89
C MET A 163 37.36 -15.79 -24.89
N GLY A 164 36.53 -16.82 -24.81
CA GLY A 164 36.93 -18.22 -24.89
C GLY A 164 37.52 -18.62 -26.29
N PRO A 165 38.32 -19.63 -26.35
CA PRO A 165 39.42 -19.82 -27.34
C PRO A 165 38.98 -19.91 -28.77
#